data_2e0339d05f0b36d492f019fdaed30a3b
#
_entry.id   2e0339d05f0b36d492f019fdaed30a3b
#
_cell.length_a   1.000
_cell.length_b   1.000
_cell.length_c   1.000
_cell.angle_alpha   90.00
_cell.angle_beta   90.00
_cell.angle_gamma   90.00
#
_symmetry.space_group_name_H-M   'P 1'
#
loop_
_entity.id
_entity.type
_entity.pdbx_description
1 polymer ?
#
loop_
_entity_poly.entity_id
_entity_poly.type
_entity_poly.pdbx_seq_one_letter_code
_entity_poly.pdbx_strand_id
1 'polypeptide(L)'
;MVNWWQGEENAPEVVKACFASVRRHCGKRDFKVITKENFRDYIQIPEHILKKVDSGIIRLTHLSDILRFYLLSHYGGMWIDATILVTANIDDEIFEREYYVIRHEENFYSYGVNRDRWITYLQAAKKNNLLCSFGYDFLIEYWKEKNCLIDYMLIDYAVELAYLNFPEVTKMLDSVPFNNPEIEGLRPLLNSPFDEKKFTDLTQNTNFFKLTWKHQFQKNISGSETFYGRIINGNVFSEIQTRNA
;
A
#
# COMPACT_ATOMS: atom_id res chain seq x y z
N MET A 1 1.44 -7.03 -5.72
CA MET A 1 0.05 -6.87 -6.22
C MET A 1 -0.50 -5.53 -5.78
N VAL A 2 -1.29 -4.89 -6.63
CA VAL A 2 -1.96 -3.61 -6.36
C VAL A 2 -3.37 -3.67 -6.94
N ASN A 3 -4.31 -2.89 -6.39
CA ASN A 3 -5.63 -2.73 -6.99
C ASN A 3 -5.77 -1.33 -7.62
N TRP A 4 -6.23 -1.30 -8.87
CA TRP A 4 -6.76 -0.11 -9.52
C TRP A 4 -7.97 -0.50 -10.38
N TRP A 5 -9.15 -0.41 -9.79
CA TRP A 5 -10.39 -1.00 -10.31
C TRP A 5 -10.75 -0.55 -11.72
N GLN A 6 -10.39 0.70 -12.08
CA GLN A 6 -10.71 1.33 -13.36
C GLN A 6 -9.77 0.95 -14.52
N GLY A 7 -8.77 0.11 -14.27
CA GLY A 7 -7.72 -0.21 -15.25
C GLY A 7 -6.54 0.75 -15.20
N GLU A 8 -5.34 0.23 -15.48
CA GLU A 8 -4.08 0.99 -15.36
C GLU A 8 -4.04 2.18 -16.34
N GLU A 9 -4.60 2.03 -17.53
CA GLU A 9 -4.66 3.07 -18.57
C GLU A 9 -5.44 4.30 -18.08
N ASN A 10 -6.44 4.10 -17.23
CA ASN A 10 -7.28 5.16 -16.65
C ASN A 10 -6.73 5.74 -15.33
N ALA A 11 -5.54 5.28 -14.90
CA ALA A 11 -4.95 5.77 -13.67
C ALA A 11 -4.39 7.19 -13.83
N PRO A 12 -4.47 8.04 -12.78
CA PRO A 12 -3.80 9.35 -12.75
C PRO A 12 -2.28 9.22 -12.95
N GLU A 13 -1.63 10.27 -13.44
CA GLU A 13 -0.18 10.27 -13.71
C GLU A 13 0.64 9.83 -12.48
N VAL A 14 0.31 10.30 -11.28
CA VAL A 14 1.01 9.91 -10.05
C VAL A 14 0.87 8.41 -9.75
N VAL A 15 -0.28 7.83 -10.02
CA VAL A 15 -0.51 6.38 -9.85
C VAL A 15 0.28 5.59 -10.88
N LYS A 16 0.30 6.03 -12.15
CA LYS A 16 1.13 5.43 -13.20
C LYS A 16 2.62 5.50 -12.86
N ALA A 17 3.09 6.63 -12.31
CA ALA A 17 4.46 6.76 -11.82
C ALA A 17 4.78 5.80 -10.66
N CYS A 18 3.84 5.63 -9.72
CA CYS A 18 3.98 4.63 -8.65
C CYS A 18 4.07 3.21 -9.22
N PHE A 19 3.22 2.83 -10.19
CA PHE A 19 3.30 1.52 -10.85
C PHE A 19 4.64 1.31 -11.57
N ALA A 20 5.11 2.33 -12.30
CA ALA A 20 6.41 2.29 -12.95
C ALA A 20 7.56 2.09 -11.94
N SER A 21 7.48 2.76 -10.77
CA SER A 21 8.45 2.60 -9.70
C SER A 21 8.47 1.19 -9.13
N VAL A 22 7.29 0.59 -8.89
CA VAL A 22 7.20 -0.79 -8.40
C VAL A 22 7.81 -1.76 -9.43
N ARG A 23 7.46 -1.62 -10.73
CA ARG A 23 8.04 -2.47 -11.79
C ARG A 23 9.55 -2.38 -11.86
N ARG A 24 10.10 -1.18 -11.67
CA ARG A 24 11.55 -0.94 -11.67
C ARG A 24 12.26 -1.65 -10.52
N HIS A 25 11.62 -1.69 -9.34
CA HIS A 25 12.26 -2.09 -8.09
C HIS A 25 11.78 -3.44 -7.54
N CYS A 26 10.85 -4.14 -8.20
CA CYS A 26 10.36 -5.45 -7.74
C CYS A 26 11.30 -6.62 -8.07
N GLY A 27 12.42 -6.36 -8.75
CA GLY A 27 13.39 -7.40 -9.13
C GLY A 27 12.79 -8.40 -10.13
N LYS A 28 12.96 -9.69 -9.86
CA LYS A 28 12.43 -10.80 -10.68
C LYS A 28 10.97 -11.13 -10.39
N ARG A 29 10.30 -10.39 -9.49
CA ARG A 29 8.93 -10.67 -9.07
C ARG A 29 7.91 -10.07 -10.03
N ASP A 30 6.83 -10.80 -10.24
CA ASP A 30 5.72 -10.34 -11.07
C ASP A 30 4.95 -9.21 -10.36
N PHE A 31 4.80 -8.08 -11.03
CA PHE A 31 3.91 -7.01 -10.61
C PHE A 31 2.55 -7.17 -11.30
N LYS A 32 1.49 -7.33 -10.52
CA LYS A 32 0.12 -7.51 -11.00
C LYS A 32 -0.75 -6.35 -10.57
N VAL A 33 -1.46 -5.74 -11.54
CA VAL A 33 -2.51 -4.74 -11.28
C VAL A 33 -3.86 -5.44 -11.38
N ILE A 34 -4.59 -5.48 -10.27
CA ILE A 34 -5.92 -6.07 -10.19
C ILE A 34 -6.95 -5.00 -10.59
N THR A 35 -7.77 -5.32 -11.56
CA THR A 35 -8.77 -4.41 -12.17
C THR A 35 -10.16 -5.06 -12.16
N LYS A 36 -11.18 -4.30 -12.55
CA LYS A 36 -12.54 -4.81 -12.74
C LYS A 36 -12.62 -5.91 -13.81
N GLU A 37 -11.76 -5.83 -14.82
CA GLU A 37 -11.74 -6.79 -15.94
C GLU A 37 -11.09 -8.11 -15.53
N ASN A 38 -10.01 -8.07 -14.72
CA ASN A 38 -9.17 -9.25 -14.47
C ASN A 38 -9.29 -9.84 -13.05
N PHE A 39 -10.03 -9.23 -12.12
CA PHE A 39 -10.04 -9.71 -10.73
C PHE A 39 -10.50 -11.18 -10.61
N ARG A 40 -11.37 -11.64 -11.52
CA ARG A 40 -11.87 -13.03 -11.51
C ARG A 40 -10.79 -14.08 -11.80
N ASP A 41 -9.67 -13.68 -12.38
CA ASP A 41 -8.52 -14.56 -12.61
C ASP A 41 -7.76 -14.84 -11.30
N TYR A 42 -7.98 -14.01 -10.26
CA TYR A 42 -7.25 -14.05 -9.01
C TYR A 42 -8.12 -14.36 -7.79
N ILE A 43 -9.38 -13.96 -7.80
CA ILE A 43 -10.29 -14.11 -6.66
C ILE A 43 -11.73 -14.33 -7.11
N GLN A 44 -12.42 -15.25 -6.42
CA GLN A 44 -13.86 -15.37 -6.48
C GLN A 44 -14.48 -14.56 -5.34
N ILE A 45 -14.92 -13.34 -5.66
CA ILE A 45 -15.60 -12.48 -4.68
C ILE A 45 -17.05 -12.98 -4.53
N PRO A 46 -17.55 -13.19 -3.29
CA PRO A 46 -18.93 -13.58 -3.05
C PRO A 46 -19.92 -12.59 -3.66
N GLU A 47 -21.03 -13.12 -4.20
CA GLU A 47 -22.03 -12.33 -4.92
C GLU A 47 -22.62 -11.19 -4.09
N HIS A 48 -22.81 -11.39 -2.77
CA HIS A 48 -23.33 -10.35 -1.89
C HIS A 48 -22.36 -9.16 -1.76
N ILE A 49 -21.04 -9.39 -1.84
CA ILE A 49 -20.02 -8.34 -1.85
C ILE A 49 -20.10 -7.54 -3.16
N LEU A 50 -20.15 -8.23 -4.32
CA LEU A 50 -20.24 -7.56 -5.62
C LEU A 50 -21.48 -6.70 -5.72
N LYS A 51 -22.65 -7.19 -5.29
CA LYS A 51 -23.91 -6.41 -5.23
C LYS A 51 -23.78 -5.16 -4.36
N LYS A 52 -23.09 -5.26 -3.21
CA LYS A 52 -22.86 -4.11 -2.34
C LYS A 52 -21.84 -3.12 -2.92
N VAL A 53 -20.88 -3.58 -3.70
CA VAL A 53 -19.98 -2.71 -4.46
C VAL A 53 -20.74 -1.97 -5.56
N ASP A 54 -21.53 -2.69 -6.36
CA ASP A 54 -22.30 -2.11 -7.45
C ASP A 54 -23.35 -1.08 -6.96
N SER A 55 -23.93 -1.30 -5.78
CA SER A 55 -24.86 -0.37 -5.13
C SER A 55 -24.18 0.78 -4.37
N GLY A 56 -22.83 0.80 -4.29
CA GLY A 56 -22.06 1.84 -3.59
C GLY A 56 -22.03 1.71 -2.07
N ILE A 57 -22.60 0.64 -1.49
CA ILE A 57 -22.53 0.33 -0.05
C ILE A 57 -21.06 0.03 0.33
N ILE A 58 -20.39 -0.80 -0.46
CA ILE A 58 -18.96 -1.04 -0.32
C ILE A 58 -18.22 -0.16 -1.32
N ARG A 59 -17.44 0.80 -0.83
CA ARG A 59 -16.59 1.63 -1.68
C ARG A 59 -15.38 0.84 -2.18
N LEU A 60 -14.79 1.25 -3.31
CA LEU A 60 -13.61 0.59 -3.88
C LEU A 60 -12.42 0.49 -2.91
N THR A 61 -12.28 1.44 -1.99
CA THR A 61 -11.27 1.38 -0.93
C THR A 61 -11.47 0.15 -0.03
N HIS A 62 -12.72 -0.12 0.37
CA HIS A 62 -13.01 -1.28 1.24
C HIS A 62 -13.06 -2.60 0.46
N LEU A 63 -13.38 -2.55 -0.84
CA LEU A 63 -13.17 -3.70 -1.72
C LEU A 63 -11.68 -4.04 -1.79
N SER A 64 -10.79 -3.04 -1.85
CA SER A 64 -9.35 -3.28 -1.86
C SER A 64 -8.84 -3.91 -0.56
N ASP A 65 -9.50 -3.67 0.58
CA ASP A 65 -9.16 -4.34 1.84
C ASP A 65 -9.51 -5.84 1.80
N ILE A 66 -10.63 -6.20 1.20
CA ILE A 66 -11.01 -7.60 0.96
C ILE A 66 -10.03 -8.28 0.01
N LEU A 67 -9.72 -7.63 -1.13
CA LEU A 67 -8.77 -8.14 -2.12
C LEU A 67 -7.38 -8.36 -1.51
N ARG A 68 -6.90 -7.42 -0.74
CA ARG A 68 -5.60 -7.43 -0.07
C ARG A 68 -5.42 -8.66 0.80
N PHE A 69 -6.34 -8.91 1.71
CA PHE A 69 -6.27 -10.04 2.61
C PHE A 69 -6.42 -11.38 1.87
N TYR A 70 -7.37 -11.48 0.93
CA TYR A 70 -7.49 -12.69 0.13
C TYR A 70 -6.21 -13.01 -0.64
N LEU A 71 -5.71 -12.04 -1.41
CA LEU A 71 -4.54 -12.26 -2.27
C LEU A 71 -3.30 -12.63 -1.46
N LEU A 72 -3.08 -11.98 -0.31
CA LEU A 72 -1.96 -12.30 0.57
C LEU A 72 -2.12 -13.68 1.22
N SER A 73 -3.33 -14.06 1.70
CA SER A 73 -3.55 -15.36 2.28
C SER A 73 -3.42 -16.49 1.24
N HIS A 74 -3.92 -16.26 0.03
CA HIS A 74 -4.04 -17.30 -0.98
C HIS A 74 -2.75 -17.51 -1.80
N TYR A 75 -2.08 -16.42 -2.16
CA TYR A 75 -0.88 -16.45 -3.00
C TYR A 75 0.40 -16.11 -2.24
N GLY A 76 0.31 -15.39 -1.13
CA GLY A 76 1.46 -14.74 -0.52
C GLY A 76 1.96 -13.55 -1.35
N GLY A 77 3.19 -13.11 -1.05
CA GLY A 77 3.83 -11.99 -1.74
C GLY A 77 3.52 -10.65 -1.10
N MET A 78 3.46 -9.57 -1.88
CA MET A 78 3.31 -8.21 -1.35
C MET A 78 2.10 -7.51 -1.96
N TRP A 79 1.30 -6.88 -1.09
CA TRP A 79 0.32 -5.87 -1.45
C TRP A 79 0.95 -4.48 -1.31
N ILE A 80 0.74 -3.64 -2.32
CA ILE A 80 1.18 -2.24 -2.34
C ILE A 80 -0.01 -1.40 -2.80
N ASP A 81 -0.42 -0.40 -2.04
CA ASP A 81 -1.45 0.53 -2.51
C ASP A 81 -0.98 1.30 -3.74
N ALA A 82 -1.92 1.64 -4.62
CA ALA A 82 -1.66 2.28 -5.92
C ALA A 82 -0.91 3.63 -5.86
N THR A 83 -0.83 4.23 -4.70
CA THR A 83 -0.13 5.51 -4.47
C THR A 83 1.18 5.37 -3.71
N ILE A 84 1.75 4.18 -3.65
CA ILE A 84 3.08 3.97 -3.06
C ILE A 84 4.14 4.13 -4.16
N LEU A 85 5.00 5.13 -3.99
CA LEU A 85 6.23 5.29 -4.76
C LEU A 85 7.33 4.45 -4.11
N VAL A 86 8.04 3.67 -4.92
CA VAL A 86 9.19 2.85 -4.49
C VAL A 86 10.46 3.49 -5.03
N THR A 87 11.42 3.80 -4.17
CA THR A 87 12.64 4.55 -4.53
C THR A 87 13.89 3.68 -4.58
N ALA A 88 13.86 2.47 -4.05
CA ALA A 88 14.97 1.52 -4.07
C ALA A 88 14.46 0.09 -4.28
N ASN A 89 15.36 -0.85 -4.60
CA ASN A 89 15.00 -2.25 -4.77
C ASN A 89 14.33 -2.79 -3.51
N ILE A 90 13.22 -3.50 -3.70
CA ILE A 90 12.49 -4.14 -2.61
C ILE A 90 13.33 -5.31 -2.10
N ASP A 91 13.71 -5.23 -0.83
CA ASP A 91 14.58 -6.19 -0.17
C ASP A 91 13.94 -7.59 -0.15
N ASP A 92 14.75 -8.60 -0.47
CA ASP A 92 14.36 -10.00 -0.43
C ASP A 92 13.98 -10.45 0.99
N GLU A 93 14.60 -9.89 2.03
CA GLU A 93 14.29 -10.19 3.43
C GLU A 93 12.82 -9.94 3.79
N ILE A 94 12.16 -8.98 3.13
CA ILE A 94 10.73 -8.73 3.33
C ILE A 94 9.90 -9.97 3.01
N PHE A 95 10.28 -10.73 1.99
CA PHE A 95 9.57 -11.92 1.54
C PHE A 95 9.96 -13.20 2.31
N GLU A 96 11.08 -13.16 3.05
CA GLU A 96 11.47 -14.24 3.93
C GLU A 96 10.69 -14.26 5.25
N ARG A 97 10.15 -13.09 5.65
CA ARG A 97 9.33 -12.96 6.85
C ARG A 97 7.97 -13.63 6.67
N GLU A 98 7.41 -14.15 7.77
CA GLU A 98 6.02 -14.64 7.80
C GLU A 98 5.02 -13.53 7.44
N TYR A 99 5.32 -12.31 7.91
CA TYR A 99 4.56 -11.11 7.61
C TYR A 99 5.46 -9.87 7.72
N TYR A 100 5.20 -8.89 6.87
CA TYR A 100 5.82 -7.57 6.91
C TYR A 100 4.77 -6.50 6.69
N VAL A 101 4.92 -5.41 7.39
CA VAL A 101 4.06 -4.22 7.29
C VAL A 101 4.90 -2.99 7.63
N ILE A 102 4.48 -1.82 7.17
CA ILE A 102 5.06 -0.58 7.69
C ILE A 102 4.70 -0.46 9.16
N ARG A 103 5.73 -0.28 10.00
CA ARG A 103 5.60 -0.19 11.45
C ARG A 103 6.44 0.95 11.98
N HIS A 104 5.81 1.79 12.81
CA HIS A 104 6.49 2.87 13.52
C HIS A 104 6.35 2.68 15.03
N GLU A 105 6.99 3.56 15.81
CA GLU A 105 6.70 3.67 17.22
C GLU A 105 5.23 4.04 17.45
N GLU A 106 4.66 3.59 18.56
CA GLU A 106 3.24 3.85 18.84
C GLU A 106 2.94 5.35 18.85
N ASN A 107 1.86 5.72 18.15
CA ASN A 107 1.38 7.10 18.03
C ASN A 107 2.37 8.07 17.36
N PHE A 108 3.22 7.57 16.46
CA PHE A 108 4.16 8.39 15.70
C PHE A 108 3.44 9.35 14.74
N TYR A 109 2.45 8.86 13.99
CA TYR A 109 1.63 9.65 13.07
C TYR A 109 0.14 9.63 13.41
N SER A 110 -0.35 8.61 14.09
CA SER A 110 -1.78 8.32 14.23
C SER A 110 -2.15 7.87 15.64
N TYR A 111 -3.28 8.38 16.12
CA TYR A 111 -3.93 7.90 17.35
C TYR A 111 -5.09 6.94 17.07
N GLY A 112 -5.17 6.39 15.85
CA GLY A 112 -6.15 5.38 15.47
C GLY A 112 -5.95 4.04 16.18
N VAL A 113 -6.80 3.06 15.87
CA VAL A 113 -6.75 1.70 16.43
C VAL A 113 -5.38 1.06 16.25
N ASN A 114 -4.76 1.26 15.08
CA ASN A 114 -3.45 0.71 14.76
C ASN A 114 -2.30 1.31 15.59
N ARG A 115 -2.44 2.56 16.08
CA ARG A 115 -1.39 3.31 16.80
C ARG A 115 -0.03 3.26 16.12
N ASP A 116 -0.02 3.24 14.77
CA ASP A 116 1.16 3.06 13.91
C ASP A 116 1.93 1.73 14.08
N ARG A 117 1.38 0.76 14.84
CA ARG A 117 1.93 -0.60 14.99
C ARG A 117 1.86 -1.40 13.68
N TRP A 118 0.93 -1.06 12.79
CA TRP A 118 0.79 -1.58 11.43
C TRP A 118 0.13 -0.56 10.53
N ILE A 119 0.67 -0.39 9.35
CA ILE A 119 0.14 0.53 8.34
C ILE A 119 -0.19 -0.29 7.10
N THR A 120 -1.46 -0.65 6.95
CA THR A 120 -1.94 -1.72 6.08
C THR A 120 -1.90 -1.42 4.59
N TYR A 121 -1.58 -0.21 4.15
CA TYR A 121 -1.47 0.09 2.72
C TYR A 121 -0.21 -0.49 2.04
N LEU A 122 0.71 -1.08 2.81
CA LEU A 122 1.80 -1.91 2.32
C LEU A 122 2.00 -3.08 3.27
N GLN A 123 1.86 -4.29 2.73
CA GLN A 123 1.97 -5.53 3.49
C GLN A 123 2.62 -6.61 2.62
N ALA A 124 3.43 -7.47 3.22
CA ALA A 124 3.84 -8.72 2.61
C ALA A 124 3.53 -9.88 3.55
N ALA A 125 3.19 -11.02 3.01
CA ALA A 125 2.88 -12.21 3.79
C ALA A 125 3.27 -13.48 3.04
N LYS A 126 3.57 -14.54 3.77
CA LYS A 126 3.62 -15.88 3.20
C LYS A 126 2.21 -16.39 2.91
N LYS A 127 2.11 -17.30 1.94
CA LYS A 127 0.86 -17.99 1.65
C LYS A 127 0.31 -18.67 2.90
N ASN A 128 -1.02 -18.67 3.06
CA ASN A 128 -1.75 -19.20 4.22
C ASN A 128 -1.49 -18.45 5.54
N ASN A 129 -1.03 -17.20 5.47
CA ASN A 129 -0.83 -16.37 6.65
C ASN A 129 -2.14 -16.23 7.46
N LEU A 130 -2.06 -16.50 8.76
CA LEU A 130 -3.21 -16.52 9.67
C LEU A 130 -3.94 -15.17 9.73
N LEU A 131 -3.18 -14.07 9.87
CA LEU A 131 -3.77 -12.72 9.90
C LEU A 131 -4.53 -12.39 8.63
N CYS A 132 -3.94 -12.72 7.46
CA CYS A 132 -4.57 -12.43 6.18
C CYS A 132 -5.84 -13.29 5.96
N SER A 133 -5.82 -14.55 6.39
CA SER A 133 -6.99 -15.43 6.32
C SER A 133 -8.10 -14.95 7.24
N PHE A 134 -7.78 -14.65 8.49
CA PHE A 134 -8.73 -14.09 9.45
C PHE A 134 -9.33 -12.76 8.97
N GLY A 135 -8.47 -11.84 8.48
CA GLY A 135 -8.92 -10.53 8.00
C GLY A 135 -9.89 -10.64 6.81
N TYR A 136 -9.62 -11.58 5.88
CA TYR A 136 -10.55 -11.85 4.79
C TYR A 136 -11.90 -12.36 5.31
N ASP A 137 -11.90 -13.41 6.13
CA ASP A 137 -13.13 -14.01 6.66
C ASP A 137 -13.93 -12.99 7.47
N PHE A 138 -13.25 -12.20 8.33
CA PHE A 138 -13.87 -11.13 9.08
C PHE A 138 -14.57 -10.10 8.18
N LEU A 139 -13.90 -9.61 7.12
CA LEU A 139 -14.51 -8.63 6.22
C LEU A 139 -15.66 -9.21 5.41
N ILE A 140 -15.59 -10.48 4.99
CA ILE A 140 -16.69 -11.16 4.27
C ILE A 140 -17.92 -11.29 5.18
N GLU A 141 -17.75 -11.77 6.43
CA GLU A 141 -18.86 -11.90 7.37
C GLU A 141 -19.40 -10.53 7.82
N TYR A 142 -18.53 -9.53 8.05
CA TYR A 142 -18.98 -8.18 8.35
C TYR A 142 -19.92 -7.64 7.25
N TRP A 143 -19.49 -7.72 6.00
CA TRP A 143 -20.27 -7.21 4.87
C TRP A 143 -21.45 -8.10 4.48
N LYS A 144 -21.52 -9.33 4.96
CA LYS A 144 -22.72 -10.15 4.84
C LYS A 144 -23.84 -9.60 5.70
N GLU A 145 -23.53 -9.24 6.94
CA GLU A 145 -24.49 -8.79 7.95
C GLU A 145 -24.75 -7.27 7.92
N LYS A 146 -23.79 -6.46 7.55
CA LYS A 146 -23.85 -4.99 7.65
C LYS A 146 -23.93 -4.31 6.28
N ASN A 147 -24.65 -3.17 6.26
CA ASN A 147 -24.78 -2.29 5.07
C ASN A 147 -24.14 -0.91 5.30
N CYS A 148 -23.43 -0.71 6.37
CA CYS A 148 -22.71 0.52 6.68
C CYS A 148 -21.38 0.18 7.35
N LEU A 149 -20.41 1.08 7.25
CA LEU A 149 -19.18 0.99 8.00
C LEU A 149 -19.40 1.44 9.45
N ILE A 150 -18.82 0.70 10.38
CA ILE A 150 -18.68 1.17 11.76
C ILE A 150 -17.62 2.28 11.83
N ASP A 151 -16.56 2.13 11.06
CA ASP A 151 -15.46 3.09 10.94
C ASP A 151 -14.81 2.96 9.57
N TYR A 152 -14.21 4.05 9.04
CA TYR A 152 -13.47 4.05 7.79
C TYR A 152 -12.28 3.07 7.82
N MET A 153 -11.64 2.93 8.98
CA MET A 153 -10.47 2.06 9.19
C MET A 153 -10.87 0.65 9.65
N LEU A 154 -12.00 0.10 9.12
CA LEU A 154 -12.48 -1.24 9.47
C LEU A 154 -11.39 -2.32 9.37
N ILE A 155 -10.47 -2.18 8.42
CA ILE A 155 -9.33 -3.09 8.27
C ILE A 155 -8.44 -3.12 9.51
N ASP A 156 -8.20 -1.97 10.15
CA ASP A 156 -7.36 -1.90 11.36
C ASP A 156 -8.04 -2.55 12.57
N TYR A 157 -9.38 -2.50 12.64
CA TYR A 157 -10.12 -3.26 13.66
C TYR A 157 -10.02 -4.78 13.45
N ALA A 158 -10.00 -5.24 12.19
CA ALA A 158 -9.77 -6.66 11.89
C ALA A 158 -8.37 -7.11 12.35
N VAL A 159 -7.34 -6.29 12.08
CA VAL A 159 -5.97 -6.57 12.53
C VAL A 159 -5.86 -6.53 14.05
N GLU A 160 -6.48 -5.53 14.72
CA GLU A 160 -6.49 -5.43 16.20
C GLU A 160 -7.17 -6.65 16.85
N LEU A 161 -8.31 -7.07 16.31
CA LEU A 161 -8.98 -8.27 16.81
C LEU A 161 -8.10 -9.52 16.68
N ALA A 162 -7.41 -9.66 15.54
CA ALA A 162 -6.47 -10.77 15.37
C ALA A 162 -5.27 -10.66 16.31
N TYR A 163 -4.71 -9.46 16.47
CA TYR A 163 -3.60 -9.18 17.38
C TYR A 163 -3.94 -9.54 18.84
N LEU A 164 -5.12 -9.17 19.30
CA LEU A 164 -5.54 -9.41 20.68
C LEU A 164 -5.94 -10.87 20.99
N ASN A 165 -6.33 -11.64 19.96
CA ASN A 165 -6.90 -12.98 20.17
C ASN A 165 -6.01 -14.13 19.70
N PHE A 166 -5.01 -13.88 18.85
CA PHE A 166 -4.09 -14.91 18.33
C PHE A 166 -2.65 -14.58 18.74
N PRO A 167 -2.07 -15.28 19.72
CA PRO A 167 -0.69 -15.06 20.16
C PRO A 167 0.35 -15.15 19.02
N GLU A 168 0.08 -15.98 18.02
CA GLU A 168 0.92 -16.11 16.81
C GLU A 168 0.93 -14.80 16.00
N VAL A 169 -0.22 -14.13 15.89
CA VAL A 169 -0.35 -12.84 15.18
C VAL A 169 0.36 -11.74 15.97
N THR A 170 0.18 -11.70 17.30
CA THR A 170 0.90 -10.76 18.17
C THR A 170 2.41 -10.89 17.99
N LYS A 171 2.94 -12.11 18.14
CA LYS A 171 4.36 -12.39 17.97
C LYS A 171 4.87 -12.03 16.58
N MET A 172 4.10 -12.33 15.55
CA MET A 172 4.43 -12.05 14.15
C MET A 172 4.52 -10.54 13.90
N LEU A 173 3.51 -9.76 14.30
CA LEU A 173 3.49 -8.30 14.14
C LEU A 173 4.59 -7.63 14.96
N ASP A 174 4.80 -8.05 16.20
CA ASP A 174 5.83 -7.48 17.07
C ASP A 174 7.26 -7.79 16.61
N SER A 175 7.45 -8.84 15.82
CA SER A 175 8.74 -9.17 15.21
C SER A 175 9.14 -8.28 14.04
N VAL A 176 8.20 -7.49 13.47
CA VAL A 176 8.50 -6.56 12.39
C VAL A 176 9.25 -5.37 12.97
N PRO A 177 10.47 -5.05 12.51
CA PRO A 177 11.20 -3.88 12.99
C PRO A 177 10.51 -2.58 12.55
N PHE A 178 10.76 -1.48 13.27
CA PHE A 178 10.39 -0.15 12.78
C PHE A 178 11.09 0.12 11.46
N ASN A 179 10.34 0.68 10.51
CA ASN A 179 10.82 0.84 9.16
C ASN A 179 10.15 2.02 8.44
N ASN A 180 10.79 2.52 7.39
CA ASN A 180 10.29 3.59 6.54
C ASN A 180 9.75 4.82 7.31
N PRO A 181 10.55 5.46 8.18
CA PRO A 181 10.11 6.55 9.06
C PRO A 181 9.53 7.75 8.28
N GLU A 182 9.98 7.99 7.04
CA GLU A 182 9.56 9.13 6.20
C GLU A 182 8.50 8.76 5.16
N ILE A 183 7.71 7.71 5.41
CA ILE A 183 6.74 7.19 4.42
C ILE A 183 5.74 8.25 3.94
N GLU A 184 5.38 9.22 4.77
CA GLU A 184 4.50 10.35 4.43
C GLU A 184 5.29 11.62 4.01
N GLY A 185 6.62 11.61 4.06
CA GLY A 185 7.48 12.78 3.92
C GLY A 185 7.47 13.45 2.55
N LEU A 186 7.26 12.71 1.46
CA LEU A 186 7.18 13.27 0.10
C LEU A 186 5.85 13.94 -0.21
N ARG A 187 4.75 13.48 0.39
CA ARG A 187 3.40 13.97 0.07
C ARG A 187 3.22 15.48 0.23
N PRO A 188 3.67 16.12 1.33
CA PRO A 188 3.55 17.57 1.50
C PRO A 188 4.45 18.38 0.55
N LEU A 189 5.46 17.75 -0.05
CA LEU A 189 6.45 18.41 -0.90
C LEU A 189 6.07 18.40 -2.39
N LEU A 190 5.02 17.68 -2.80
CA LEU A 190 4.72 17.44 -4.21
C LEU A 190 4.63 18.72 -5.05
N ASN A 191 4.11 19.84 -4.52
CA ASN A 191 4.08 21.14 -5.19
C ASN A 191 5.26 22.07 -4.84
N SER A 192 6.27 21.59 -4.10
CA SER A 192 7.48 22.37 -3.82
C SER A 192 8.48 22.19 -4.98
N PRO A 193 9.33 23.21 -5.28
CA PRO A 193 10.47 23.01 -6.14
C PRO A 193 11.32 21.82 -5.69
N PHE A 194 11.80 21.03 -6.65
CA PHE A 194 12.63 19.87 -6.33
C PHE A 194 13.93 20.27 -5.65
N ASP A 195 14.24 19.63 -4.56
CA ASP A 195 15.47 19.78 -3.77
C ASP A 195 16.11 18.41 -3.61
N GLU A 196 17.26 18.22 -4.28
CA GLU A 196 17.98 16.95 -4.31
C GLU A 196 18.47 16.53 -2.93
N LYS A 197 18.97 17.50 -2.13
CA LYS A 197 19.42 17.20 -0.77
C LYS A 197 18.28 16.69 0.09
N LYS A 198 17.13 17.39 0.05
CA LYS A 198 15.94 16.99 0.81
C LYS A 198 15.41 15.63 0.36
N PHE A 199 15.40 15.35 -0.95
CA PHE A 199 15.03 14.03 -1.46
C PHE A 199 15.98 12.93 -0.97
N THR A 200 17.29 13.20 -0.98
CA THR A 200 18.32 12.29 -0.46
C THR A 200 18.13 11.99 1.03
N ASP A 201 17.93 13.03 1.82
CA ASP A 201 17.73 12.90 3.28
C ASP A 201 16.49 12.03 3.57
N LEU A 202 15.36 12.24 2.85
CA LEU A 202 14.14 11.45 2.99
C LEU A 202 14.34 9.98 2.59
N THR A 203 15.10 9.71 1.52
CA THR A 203 15.29 8.37 0.98
C THR A 203 16.39 7.56 1.67
N GLN A 204 17.09 8.13 2.65
CA GLN A 204 18.20 7.48 3.36
C GLN A 204 17.75 6.20 4.08
N ASN A 205 16.60 6.25 4.77
CA ASN A 205 16.05 5.14 5.57
C ASN A 205 14.60 4.81 5.19
N THR A 206 14.14 5.30 4.03
CA THR A 206 12.77 5.08 3.55
C THR A 206 12.78 4.78 2.07
N ASN A 207 12.25 3.61 1.72
CA ASN A 207 12.17 3.15 0.34
C ASN A 207 10.75 3.21 -0.24
N PHE A 208 9.75 3.38 0.61
CA PHE A 208 8.34 3.44 0.24
C PHE A 208 7.76 4.78 0.68
N PHE A 209 7.08 5.49 -0.22
CA PHE A 209 6.47 6.78 0.07
C PHE A 209 5.00 6.80 -0.30
N LYS A 210 4.14 7.14 0.65
CA LYS A 210 2.69 7.29 0.41
C LYS A 210 2.42 8.63 -0.25
N LEU A 211 1.99 8.61 -1.51
CA LEU A 211 1.56 9.77 -2.27
C LEU A 211 0.03 9.88 -2.28
N THR A 212 -0.50 10.86 -3.01
CA THR A 212 -1.95 11.06 -3.20
C THR A 212 -2.25 11.53 -4.62
N TRP A 213 -3.39 11.10 -5.14
CA TRP A 213 -3.94 11.56 -6.42
C TRP A 213 -5.15 12.49 -6.24
N LYS A 214 -5.57 12.72 -4.99
CA LYS A 214 -6.80 13.47 -4.66
C LYS A 214 -6.65 14.98 -4.82
N HIS A 215 -5.45 15.47 -5.08
CA HIS A 215 -5.14 16.90 -5.27
C HIS A 215 -4.54 17.13 -6.64
N GLN A 216 -4.65 18.36 -7.13
CA GLN A 216 -3.97 18.79 -8.34
C GLN A 216 -2.55 19.23 -8.00
N PHE A 217 -1.59 18.73 -8.75
CA PHE A 217 -0.18 19.07 -8.60
C PHE A 217 0.36 19.65 -9.90
N GLN A 218 1.30 20.57 -9.80
CA GLN A 218 1.96 21.21 -10.92
C GLN A 218 3.33 20.60 -11.16
N LYS A 219 3.66 20.32 -12.44
CA LYS A 219 4.98 19.77 -12.81
C LYS A 219 6.09 20.82 -12.65
N ASN A 220 5.74 22.09 -12.82
CA ASN A 220 6.65 23.24 -12.66
C ASN A 220 5.96 24.36 -11.92
N ILE A 221 6.68 25.06 -11.06
CA ILE A 221 6.24 26.28 -10.35
C ILE A 221 7.35 27.31 -10.49
N SER A 222 6.98 28.53 -10.98
CA SER A 222 7.94 29.66 -11.15
C SER A 222 9.20 29.27 -11.94
N GLY A 223 9.05 28.42 -12.96
CA GLY A 223 10.15 28.00 -13.82
C GLY A 223 11.00 26.84 -13.27
N SER A 224 10.74 26.37 -12.06
CA SER A 224 11.44 25.24 -11.44
C SER A 224 10.59 23.97 -11.47
N GLU A 225 11.20 22.81 -11.78
CA GLU A 225 10.55 21.50 -11.67
C GLU A 225 10.20 21.21 -10.21
N THR A 226 9.00 20.69 -9.97
CA THR A 226 8.54 20.33 -8.62
C THR A 226 8.90 18.87 -8.29
N PHE A 227 8.76 18.46 -7.02
CA PHE A 227 8.85 17.03 -6.65
C PHE A 227 7.87 16.18 -7.47
N TYR A 228 6.63 16.68 -7.65
CA TYR A 228 5.66 16.00 -8.51
C TYR A 228 6.15 15.88 -9.95
N GLY A 229 6.62 16.97 -10.56
CA GLY A 229 7.17 16.96 -11.92
C GLY A 229 8.32 15.94 -12.06
N ARG A 230 9.25 15.95 -11.12
CA ARG A 230 10.40 15.03 -11.07
C ARG A 230 9.98 13.57 -11.00
N ILE A 231 8.97 13.25 -10.16
CA ILE A 231 8.41 11.90 -10.01
C ILE A 231 7.72 11.45 -11.31
N ILE A 232 6.84 12.29 -11.88
CA ILE A 232 6.08 11.95 -13.10
C ILE A 232 7.00 11.74 -14.30
N ASN A 233 8.06 12.53 -14.44
CA ASN A 233 9.04 12.41 -15.50
C ASN A 233 10.00 11.21 -15.29
N GLY A 234 9.95 10.54 -14.16
CA GLY A 234 10.81 9.40 -13.82
C GLY A 234 12.26 9.79 -13.49
N ASN A 235 12.57 11.10 -13.40
CA ASN A 235 13.92 11.62 -13.21
C ASN A 235 14.48 11.38 -11.80
N VAL A 236 13.62 11.11 -10.80
CA VAL A 236 14.06 10.72 -9.45
C VAL A 236 14.84 9.40 -9.42
N PHE A 237 14.69 8.56 -10.44
CA PHE A 237 15.32 7.23 -10.47
C PHE A 237 16.70 7.23 -11.15
N SER A 238 17.02 8.22 -11.98
CA SER A 238 18.31 8.30 -12.67
C SER A 238 19.45 8.64 -11.71
N GLU A 239 19.16 9.33 -10.62
CA GLU A 239 20.15 9.79 -9.62
C GLU A 239 20.49 8.72 -8.58
N ILE A 240 19.54 7.81 -8.29
CA ILE A 240 19.77 6.67 -7.38
C ILE A 240 20.71 5.63 -8.00
N GLN A 241 20.67 5.45 -9.33
CA GLN A 241 21.57 4.50 -10.05
C GLN A 241 23.03 4.92 -10.02
N THR A 242 23.33 6.22 -10.02
CA THR A 242 24.71 6.75 -9.97
C THR A 242 25.36 6.62 -8.60
N ARG A 243 24.58 6.30 -7.54
CA ARG A 243 25.09 6.17 -6.16
C ARG A 243 25.39 4.72 -5.75
N ASN A 244 24.83 3.74 -6.48
CA ASN A 244 25.01 2.30 -6.21
C ASN A 244 25.99 1.65 -7.23
N ALA A 245 26.64 2.44 -8.07
CA ALA A 245 27.70 2.04 -8.98
C ALA A 245 29.07 2.53 -8.48
#